data_fb1dedd0c860c27d65ae01725e84cf2e
#
_entry.id   fb1dedd0c860c27d65ae01725e84cf2e
#
_cell.length_a   1.000
_cell.length_b   1.000
_cell.length_c   1.000
_cell.angle_alpha   90.00
_cell.angle_beta   90.00
_cell.angle_gamma   90.00
#
_symmetry.space_group_name_H-M   'P 1'
#
loop_
_entity.id
_entity.type
_entity.pdbx_description
1 polymer ?
#
loop_
_entity_poly.entity_id
_entity_poly.type
_entity_poly.pdbx_seq_one_letter_code
_entity_poly.pdbx_strand_id
1 'polypeptide(L)'
;VVVVGYGTQKKVNMSGSVSSVNVGELTESRPITNVSQALAGVAAGVSVMSGSNQPGNDNATITVRGQGTLNESAPLVIIDGAEAGINTVNPQDIESISILKDAASAAIYGSRAANGVILITTKQGKAGSIHIDYNGYISCTSTTIPHHMDPVSNYADYMELINEGYEQSGMAKPFKDQALIEEWRADAGKNPLKYPNTNWLEETFKSSVA
;
A
#
# COMPACT_ATOMS: atom_id res chain seq x y z
N VAL A 1 17.64 -10.35 -21.02
CA VAL A 1 17.69 -9.10 -21.80
C VAL A 1 17.05 -8.03 -20.93
N VAL A 2 17.66 -6.87 -20.87
CA VAL A 2 17.14 -5.73 -20.09
C VAL A 2 16.85 -4.60 -21.06
N VAL A 3 15.71 -3.96 -20.94
CA VAL A 3 15.37 -2.77 -21.74
C VAL A 3 16.11 -1.58 -21.12
N VAL A 4 16.86 -0.86 -21.95
CA VAL A 4 17.62 0.33 -21.56
C VAL A 4 17.34 1.42 -22.58
N GLY A 5 16.59 2.41 -22.20
CA GLY A 5 16.20 3.48 -23.11
C GLY A 5 15.38 2.98 -24.29
N TYR A 6 15.87 3.27 -25.48
CA TYR A 6 15.21 2.88 -26.74
C TYR A 6 15.71 1.54 -27.29
N GLY A 7 16.47 0.75 -26.52
CA GLY A 7 17.05 -0.51 -26.97
C GLY A 7 17.10 -1.58 -25.88
N THR A 8 17.41 -2.80 -26.30
CA THR A 8 17.60 -3.93 -25.41
C THR A 8 19.07 -4.32 -25.34
N GLN A 9 19.59 -4.53 -24.10
CA GLN A 9 20.97 -5.00 -23.89
C GLN A 9 20.99 -6.22 -22.99
N LYS A 10 22.04 -7.05 -23.11
CA LYS A 10 22.28 -8.14 -22.17
C LYS A 10 22.75 -7.54 -20.85
N LYS A 11 22.22 -8.02 -19.74
CA LYS A 11 22.57 -7.55 -18.37
C LYS A 11 24.08 -7.55 -18.10
N VAL A 12 24.81 -8.51 -18.69
CA VAL A 12 26.26 -8.65 -18.57
C VAL A 12 27.05 -7.48 -19.21
N ASN A 13 26.47 -6.80 -20.20
CA ASN A 13 27.11 -5.72 -20.93
C ASN A 13 26.79 -4.33 -20.36
N MET A 14 26.10 -4.27 -19.23
CA MET A 14 25.69 -3.00 -18.62
C MET A 14 26.69 -2.61 -17.54
N SER A 15 27.33 -1.47 -17.71
CA SER A 15 28.22 -0.87 -16.73
C SER A 15 27.49 -0.15 -15.58
N GLY A 16 26.18 0.05 -15.70
CA GLY A 16 25.35 0.74 -14.74
C GLY A 16 24.65 -0.19 -13.71
N SER A 17 24.28 0.37 -12.55
CA SER A 17 23.52 -0.34 -11.54
C SER A 17 22.05 -0.46 -11.91
N VAL A 18 21.70 -1.52 -12.63
CA VAL A 18 20.32 -1.82 -13.05
C VAL A 18 19.80 -3.04 -12.34
N SER A 19 18.63 -2.93 -11.75
CA SER A 19 17.86 -4.07 -11.24
C SER A 19 16.74 -4.40 -12.22
N SER A 20 16.67 -5.65 -12.64
CA SER A 20 15.57 -6.17 -13.44
C SER A 20 14.76 -7.16 -12.62
N VAL A 21 13.46 -7.00 -12.64
CA VAL A 21 12.49 -7.81 -11.93
C VAL A 21 11.56 -8.45 -12.96
N ASN A 22 11.45 -9.77 -12.92
CA ASN A 22 10.45 -10.50 -13.70
C ASN A 22 9.13 -10.53 -12.92
N VAL A 23 8.12 -9.84 -13.43
CA VAL A 23 6.84 -9.72 -12.74
C VAL A 23 6.03 -11.01 -12.84
N GLY A 24 6.22 -11.83 -13.86
CA GLY A 24 5.54 -13.11 -13.99
C GLY A 24 5.76 -14.01 -12.78
N GLU A 25 7.02 -14.15 -12.31
CA GLU A 25 7.35 -14.94 -11.12
C GLU A 25 6.74 -14.38 -9.82
N LEU A 26 6.54 -13.06 -9.76
CA LEU A 26 5.94 -12.40 -8.60
C LEU A 26 4.42 -12.57 -8.54
N THR A 27 3.75 -12.50 -9.70
CA THR A 27 2.29 -12.64 -9.79
C THR A 27 1.84 -14.08 -9.56
N GLU A 28 2.68 -15.07 -9.88
CA GLU A 28 2.43 -16.48 -9.57
C GLU A 28 2.52 -16.78 -8.07
N SER A 29 3.40 -16.09 -7.35
CA SER A 29 3.65 -16.35 -5.93
C SER A 29 2.68 -15.63 -5.00
N ARG A 30 2.11 -14.50 -5.40
CA ARG A 30 1.19 -13.70 -4.59
C ARG A 30 0.24 -12.86 -5.47
N PRO A 31 -1.03 -12.69 -5.08
CA PRO A 31 -1.90 -11.76 -5.76
C PRO A 31 -1.38 -10.33 -5.56
N ILE A 32 -1.09 -9.65 -6.67
CA ILE A 32 -0.63 -8.27 -6.69
C ILE A 32 -1.76 -7.41 -7.21
N THR A 33 -2.27 -6.51 -6.36
CA THR A 33 -3.30 -5.54 -6.73
C THR A 33 -2.72 -4.29 -7.36
N ASN A 34 -1.55 -3.84 -6.88
CA ASN A 34 -0.87 -2.63 -7.32
C ASN A 34 0.59 -2.85 -7.67
N VAL A 35 1.02 -2.30 -8.80
CA VAL A 35 2.42 -2.40 -9.26
C VAL A 35 3.38 -1.72 -8.30
N SER A 36 2.98 -0.60 -7.68
CA SER A 36 3.81 0.09 -6.69
C SER A 36 4.14 -0.77 -5.48
N GLN A 37 3.19 -1.55 -4.98
CA GLN A 37 3.41 -2.48 -3.87
C GLN A 37 4.19 -3.73 -4.28
N ALA A 38 4.06 -4.16 -5.54
CA ALA A 38 4.78 -5.31 -6.07
C ALA A 38 6.30 -5.19 -5.97
N LEU A 39 6.81 -3.96 -6.05
CA LEU A 39 8.24 -3.67 -5.97
C LEU A 39 8.81 -3.74 -4.54
N ALA A 40 7.95 -3.83 -3.52
CA ALA A 40 8.39 -3.91 -2.13
C ALA A 40 9.24 -5.17 -1.86
N GLY A 41 10.48 -4.97 -1.43
CA GLY A 41 11.42 -6.04 -1.10
C GLY A 41 12.02 -6.80 -2.28
N VAL A 42 11.64 -6.47 -3.52
CA VAL A 42 12.07 -7.21 -4.72
C VAL A 42 13.34 -6.63 -5.34
N ALA A 43 13.51 -5.31 -5.28
CA ALA A 43 14.65 -4.64 -5.89
C ALA A 43 15.53 -3.97 -4.83
N ALA A 44 16.82 -4.38 -4.76
CA ALA A 44 17.77 -3.75 -3.84
C ALA A 44 17.91 -2.25 -4.12
N GLY A 45 17.88 -1.41 -3.07
CA GLY A 45 17.99 0.05 -3.18
C GLY A 45 16.71 0.76 -3.65
N VAL A 46 15.59 0.07 -3.66
CA VAL A 46 14.25 0.64 -3.83
C VAL A 46 13.51 0.55 -2.51
N SER A 47 13.08 1.69 -2.01
CA SER A 47 12.23 1.77 -0.82
C SER A 47 10.80 2.02 -1.27
N VAL A 48 9.89 1.22 -0.76
CA VAL A 48 8.46 1.31 -1.03
C VAL A 48 7.76 1.54 0.31
N MET A 49 7.10 2.67 0.43
CA MET A 49 6.36 3.04 1.64
C MET A 49 4.88 3.11 1.30
N SER A 50 4.10 2.25 1.92
CA SER A 50 2.64 2.33 1.84
C SER A 50 2.14 3.37 2.84
N GLY A 51 1.50 4.41 2.37
CA GLY A 51 0.93 5.47 3.22
C GLY A 51 -0.42 5.08 3.82
N SER A 52 -1.16 4.23 3.13
CA SER A 52 -2.46 3.70 3.56
C SER A 52 -2.65 2.32 2.95
N ASN A 53 -3.21 1.40 3.72
CA ASN A 53 -3.65 0.10 3.21
C ASN A 53 -5.19 0.07 3.03
N GLN A 54 -5.78 1.24 2.89
CA GLN A 54 -7.21 1.37 2.65
C GLN A 54 -7.58 0.80 1.27
N PRO A 55 -8.62 -0.02 1.15
CA PRO A 55 -9.09 -0.49 -0.15
C PRO A 55 -9.36 0.69 -1.11
N GLY A 56 -8.76 0.65 -2.31
CA GLY A 56 -8.87 1.72 -3.30
C GLY A 56 -7.92 2.92 -3.11
N ASN A 57 -7.20 3.02 -2.00
CA ASN A 57 -6.18 4.04 -1.75
C ASN A 57 -4.91 3.42 -1.17
N ASP A 58 -4.49 2.33 -1.76
CA ASP A 58 -3.35 1.50 -1.36
C ASP A 58 -2.08 1.79 -2.19
N ASN A 59 -2.01 2.97 -2.81
CA ASN A 59 -0.85 3.41 -3.56
C ASN A 59 0.37 3.55 -2.65
N ALA A 60 1.50 2.99 -3.09
CA ALA A 60 2.76 3.13 -2.37
C ALA A 60 3.64 4.22 -2.98
N THR A 61 4.32 4.95 -2.11
CA THR A 61 5.37 5.88 -2.51
C THR A 61 6.67 5.12 -2.73
N ILE A 62 7.27 5.30 -3.89
CA ILE A 62 8.52 4.63 -4.28
C ILE A 62 9.64 5.66 -4.28
N THR A 63 10.76 5.29 -3.66
CA THR A 63 12.01 6.06 -3.73
C THR A 63 13.16 5.16 -4.13
N VAL A 64 14.05 5.64 -4.99
CA VAL A 64 15.24 4.92 -5.43
C VAL A 64 16.46 5.53 -4.78
N ARG A 65 17.23 4.69 -4.05
CA ARG A 65 18.41 5.11 -3.26
C ARG A 65 18.12 6.14 -2.15
N GLY A 66 16.88 6.19 -1.67
CA GLY A 66 16.46 7.11 -0.62
C GLY A 66 16.02 8.48 -1.13
N GLN A 67 15.69 9.35 -0.20
CA GLN A 67 15.25 10.72 -0.50
C GLN A 67 16.47 11.61 -0.75
N GLY A 68 16.67 12.03 -1.99
CA GLY A 68 17.77 12.95 -2.38
C GLY A 68 17.42 14.42 -2.26
N THR A 69 16.13 14.77 -2.14
CA THR A 69 15.64 16.15 -2.03
C THR A 69 14.52 16.25 -1.00
N LEU A 70 14.33 17.45 -0.44
CA LEU A 70 13.21 17.74 0.47
C LEU A 70 11.88 17.94 -0.28
N ASN A 71 11.93 18.08 -1.59
CA ASN A 71 10.77 18.23 -2.45
C ASN A 71 10.31 16.86 -2.98
N GLU A 72 9.98 16.77 -4.25
CA GLU A 72 9.56 15.53 -4.88
C GLU A 72 10.74 14.60 -5.14
N SER A 73 10.72 13.41 -4.56
CA SER A 73 11.76 12.37 -4.71
C SER A 73 11.26 11.15 -5.48
N ALA A 74 10.10 11.25 -6.13
CA ALA A 74 9.54 10.18 -6.93
C ALA A 74 10.43 9.89 -8.15
N PRO A 75 10.65 8.60 -8.49
CA PRO A 75 11.36 8.22 -9.71
C PRO A 75 10.51 8.50 -10.94
N LEU A 76 11.17 8.72 -12.07
CA LEU A 76 10.50 8.84 -13.36
C LEU A 76 10.01 7.45 -13.80
N VAL A 77 8.73 7.31 -14.11
CA VAL A 77 8.14 6.05 -14.58
C VAL A 77 7.87 6.14 -16.06
N ILE A 78 8.35 5.14 -16.79
CA ILE A 78 8.18 5.02 -18.23
C ILE A 78 7.59 3.65 -18.58
N ILE A 79 6.46 3.65 -19.25
CA ILE A 79 5.73 2.47 -19.65
C ILE A 79 5.78 2.40 -21.19
N ASP A 80 6.42 1.37 -21.73
CA ASP A 80 6.59 1.16 -23.17
C ASP A 80 7.11 2.40 -23.93
N GLY A 81 7.99 3.18 -23.27
CA GLY A 81 8.59 4.40 -23.82
C GLY A 81 7.84 5.69 -23.57
N ALA A 82 6.65 5.65 -22.97
CA ALA A 82 5.85 6.81 -22.59
C ALA A 82 5.88 7.04 -21.08
N GLU A 83 5.94 8.30 -20.66
CA GLU A 83 5.81 8.65 -19.25
C GLU A 83 4.37 8.45 -18.75
N ALA A 84 4.20 7.71 -17.68
CA ALA A 84 2.89 7.43 -17.11
C ALA A 84 2.99 7.10 -15.60
N GLY A 85 1.85 7.07 -14.91
CA GLY A 85 1.79 6.65 -13.51
C GLY A 85 2.01 5.15 -13.36
N ILE A 86 2.75 4.71 -12.33
CA ILE A 86 3.09 3.31 -12.13
C ILE A 86 1.88 2.37 -11.98
N ASN A 87 0.77 2.87 -11.44
CA ASN A 87 -0.45 2.09 -11.20
C ASN A 87 -1.46 2.19 -12.36
N THR A 88 -1.09 2.77 -13.50
CA THR A 88 -1.97 2.84 -14.69
C THR A 88 -2.00 1.52 -15.47
N VAL A 89 -1.03 0.63 -15.23
CA VAL A 89 -0.92 -0.67 -15.90
C VAL A 89 -1.32 -1.78 -14.94
N ASN A 90 -2.07 -2.75 -15.46
CA ASN A 90 -2.39 -3.96 -14.71
C ASN A 90 -1.09 -4.78 -14.49
N PRO A 91 -0.79 -5.20 -13.25
CA PRO A 91 0.38 -6.04 -12.96
C PRO A 91 0.51 -7.28 -13.85
N GLN A 92 -0.61 -7.84 -14.27
CA GLN A 92 -0.62 -9.05 -15.11
C GLN A 92 -0.20 -8.82 -16.56
N ASP A 93 -0.30 -7.57 -17.04
CA ASP A 93 0.12 -7.20 -18.40
C ASP A 93 1.61 -6.86 -18.48
N ILE A 94 2.31 -6.81 -17.34
CA ILE A 94 3.72 -6.49 -17.28
C ILE A 94 4.56 -7.73 -17.57
N GLU A 95 5.50 -7.58 -18.51
CA GLU A 95 6.53 -8.58 -18.79
C GLU A 95 7.73 -8.42 -17.85
N SER A 96 8.25 -7.19 -17.74
CA SER A 96 9.40 -6.91 -16.90
C SER A 96 9.44 -5.46 -16.40
N ILE A 97 10.06 -5.28 -15.23
CA ILE A 97 10.35 -3.96 -14.66
C ILE A 97 11.87 -3.82 -14.54
N SER A 98 12.42 -2.78 -15.13
CA SER A 98 13.85 -2.44 -15.04
C SER A 98 14.02 -1.11 -14.30
N ILE A 99 14.87 -1.11 -13.27
CA ILE A 99 15.08 0.07 -12.43
C ILE A 99 16.50 0.58 -12.65
N LEU A 100 16.60 1.77 -13.24
CA LEU A 100 17.86 2.48 -13.46
C LEU A 100 18.15 3.35 -12.23
N LYS A 101 19.20 2.99 -11.51
CA LYS A 101 19.49 3.59 -10.19
C LYS A 101 20.60 4.63 -10.25
N ASP A 102 21.42 4.63 -11.30
CA ASP A 102 22.53 5.56 -11.41
C ASP A 102 22.31 6.58 -12.54
N ALA A 103 23.00 7.72 -12.42
CA ALA A 103 22.91 8.80 -13.36
C ALA A 103 23.40 8.42 -14.77
N ALA A 104 24.34 7.49 -14.87
CA ALA A 104 24.88 7.07 -16.16
C ALA A 104 23.85 6.29 -17.00
N SER A 105 23.11 5.37 -16.35
CA SER A 105 22.03 4.63 -17.02
C SER A 105 20.77 5.45 -17.24
N ALA A 106 20.54 6.47 -16.39
CA ALA A 106 19.39 7.35 -16.46
C ALA A 106 19.59 8.60 -17.34
N ALA A 107 20.82 8.87 -17.78
CA ALA A 107 21.20 10.09 -18.50
C ALA A 107 20.37 10.41 -19.76
N ILE A 108 19.92 9.39 -20.47
CA ILE A 108 19.09 9.55 -21.68
C ILE A 108 17.71 10.16 -21.40
N TYR A 109 17.26 10.13 -20.15
CA TYR A 109 15.97 10.69 -19.72
C TYR A 109 16.09 12.10 -19.15
N GLY A 110 17.32 12.67 -19.15
CA GLY A 110 17.59 14.03 -18.73
C GLY A 110 17.49 14.27 -17.22
N SER A 111 17.31 15.52 -16.83
CA SER A 111 17.30 15.96 -15.42
C SER A 111 16.16 15.35 -14.58
N ARG A 112 15.05 14.99 -15.19
CA ARG A 112 13.90 14.36 -14.50
C ARG A 112 14.22 12.96 -13.98
N ALA A 113 15.25 12.33 -14.53
CA ALA A 113 15.73 11.01 -14.10
C ALA A 113 16.70 11.06 -12.90
N ALA A 114 16.92 12.22 -12.30
CA ALA A 114 17.83 12.41 -11.17
C ALA A 114 17.48 11.51 -9.97
N ASN A 115 16.20 11.24 -9.74
CA ASN A 115 15.69 10.38 -8.67
C ASN A 115 15.58 8.90 -9.07
N GLY A 116 16.17 8.51 -10.21
CA GLY A 116 16.06 7.18 -10.80
C GLY A 116 14.93 7.05 -11.82
N VAL A 117 14.98 5.98 -12.60
CA VAL A 117 13.96 5.67 -13.62
C VAL A 117 13.45 4.25 -13.44
N ILE A 118 12.16 4.09 -13.51
CA ILE A 118 11.47 2.79 -13.53
C ILE A 118 10.94 2.58 -14.95
N LEU A 119 11.49 1.59 -15.64
CA LEU A 119 11.04 1.19 -16.97
C LEU A 119 10.14 -0.02 -16.85
N ILE A 120 8.93 0.09 -17.32
CA ILE A 120 7.95 -0.98 -17.36
C ILE A 120 7.78 -1.39 -18.83
N THR A 121 7.95 -2.67 -19.09
CA THR A 121 7.70 -3.26 -20.41
C THR A 121 6.50 -4.17 -20.30
N THR A 122 5.50 -3.94 -21.14
CA THR A 122 4.31 -4.77 -21.18
C THR A 122 4.49 -5.98 -22.10
N LYS A 123 3.66 -7.00 -21.90
CA LYS A 123 3.62 -8.19 -22.74
C LYS A 123 3.17 -7.81 -24.14
N GLN A 124 3.97 -8.16 -25.14
CA GLN A 124 3.65 -7.89 -26.54
C GLN A 124 3.23 -9.16 -27.27
N GLY A 125 2.22 -9.03 -28.13
CA GLY A 125 1.80 -10.10 -29.00
C GLY A 125 2.89 -10.52 -29.97
N LYS A 126 2.99 -11.82 -30.25
CA LYS A 126 3.92 -12.37 -31.26
C LYS A 126 3.16 -12.66 -32.55
N ALA A 127 3.74 -12.24 -33.70
CA ALA A 127 3.15 -12.53 -34.99
C ALA A 127 3.06 -14.07 -35.24
N GLY A 128 1.93 -14.52 -35.76
CA GLY A 128 1.72 -15.91 -36.15
C GLY A 128 1.11 -16.84 -35.11
N SER A 129 0.86 -16.39 -33.86
CA SER A 129 0.13 -17.17 -32.84
C SER A 129 -0.89 -16.31 -32.09
N ILE A 130 -2.09 -16.85 -31.92
CA ILE A 130 -3.11 -16.24 -31.07
C ILE A 130 -2.97 -16.90 -29.70
N HIS A 131 -2.65 -16.10 -28.66
CA HIS A 131 -2.71 -16.49 -27.27
C HIS A 131 -3.86 -15.76 -26.59
N ILE A 132 -4.69 -16.51 -25.89
CA ILE A 132 -5.78 -15.96 -25.09
C ILE A 132 -5.53 -16.41 -23.66
N ASP A 133 -5.20 -15.47 -22.81
CA ASP A 133 -5.02 -15.70 -21.37
C ASP A 133 -6.21 -15.10 -20.63
N TYR A 134 -6.83 -15.88 -19.75
CA TYR A 134 -7.87 -15.41 -18.84
C TYR A 134 -7.40 -15.58 -17.40
N ASN A 135 -7.31 -14.47 -16.68
CA ASN A 135 -6.98 -14.44 -15.27
C ASN A 135 -8.12 -13.78 -14.50
N GLY A 136 -8.60 -14.44 -13.47
CA GLY A 136 -9.62 -13.90 -12.57
C GLY A 136 -9.22 -14.15 -11.12
N TYR A 137 -9.41 -13.16 -10.26
CA TYR A 137 -9.21 -13.31 -8.81
C TYR A 137 -10.36 -12.64 -8.06
N ILE A 138 -10.64 -13.18 -6.88
CA ILE A 138 -11.56 -12.57 -5.92
C ILE A 138 -10.73 -12.23 -4.69
N SER A 139 -10.73 -10.97 -4.31
CA SER A 139 -10.01 -10.48 -3.13
C SER A 139 -11.00 -10.05 -2.06
N CYS A 140 -10.77 -10.51 -0.83
CA CYS A 140 -11.51 -10.07 0.34
C CYS A 140 -10.54 -9.34 1.27
N THR A 141 -10.74 -8.03 1.43
CA THR A 141 -9.90 -7.19 2.29
C THR A 141 -10.64 -6.89 3.58
N SER A 142 -10.03 -7.22 4.71
CA SER A 142 -10.54 -6.92 6.03
C SER A 142 -9.51 -6.15 6.85
N THR A 143 -9.99 -5.24 7.69
CA THR A 143 -9.12 -4.54 8.63
C THR A 143 -8.77 -5.47 9.79
N THR A 144 -7.48 -5.61 10.08
CA THR A 144 -7.00 -6.33 11.26
C THR A 144 -6.56 -5.34 12.31
N ILE A 145 -7.31 -5.25 13.40
CA ILE A 145 -6.94 -4.46 14.57
C ILE A 145 -6.25 -5.43 15.56
N PRO A 146 -4.98 -5.21 15.92
CA PRO A 146 -4.32 -6.04 16.91
C PRO A 146 -5.04 -5.95 18.26
N HIS A 147 -5.19 -7.07 18.98
CA HIS A 147 -5.91 -7.15 20.26
C HIS A 147 -5.44 -6.13 21.32
N HIS A 148 -4.16 -5.76 21.29
CA HIS A 148 -3.60 -4.76 22.22
C HIS A 148 -3.94 -3.31 21.84
N MET A 149 -4.53 -3.10 20.67
CA MET A 149 -5.01 -1.81 20.16
C MET A 149 -6.54 -1.77 20.07
N ASP A 150 -7.22 -2.76 20.67
CA ASP A 150 -8.69 -2.80 20.66
C ASP A 150 -9.22 -1.61 21.48
N PRO A 151 -9.80 -0.60 20.84
CA PRO A 151 -10.25 0.59 21.55
C PRO A 151 -11.55 0.28 22.31
N VAL A 152 -11.73 0.96 23.41
CA VAL A 152 -12.97 0.86 24.17
C VAL A 152 -14.14 1.35 23.32
N SER A 153 -14.98 0.43 22.87
CA SER A 153 -16.15 0.72 22.01
C SER A 153 -17.45 0.89 22.79
N ASN A 154 -17.48 0.44 24.05
CA ASN A 154 -18.64 0.55 24.94
C ASN A 154 -18.50 1.76 25.85
N TYR A 155 -19.53 2.61 25.90
CA TYR A 155 -19.49 3.83 26.70
C TYR A 155 -19.46 3.54 28.21
N ALA A 156 -20.07 2.44 28.70
CA ALA A 156 -19.98 2.04 30.11
C ALA A 156 -18.53 1.69 30.49
N ASP A 157 -17.82 0.95 29.67
CA ASP A 157 -16.42 0.57 29.89
C ASP A 157 -15.50 1.81 29.82
N TYR A 158 -15.82 2.76 28.94
CA TYR A 158 -15.14 4.06 28.89
C TYR A 158 -15.31 4.84 30.21
N MET A 159 -16.53 4.91 30.78
CA MET A 159 -16.76 5.58 32.04
C MET A 159 -15.98 4.94 33.19
N GLU A 160 -15.90 3.60 33.23
CA GLU A 160 -15.11 2.89 34.25
C GLU A 160 -13.62 3.15 34.10
N LEU A 161 -13.09 3.07 32.86
CA LEU A 161 -11.67 3.34 32.59
C LEU A 161 -11.26 4.76 33.00
N ILE A 162 -12.10 5.74 32.69
CA ILE A 162 -11.89 7.13 33.13
C ILE A 162 -11.90 7.26 34.64
N ASN A 163 -12.87 6.64 35.32
CA ASN A 163 -12.92 6.63 36.75
C ASN A 163 -11.68 6.01 37.40
N GLU A 164 -11.18 4.92 36.86
CA GLU A 164 -9.94 4.27 37.30
C GLU A 164 -8.74 5.20 37.18
N GLY A 165 -8.59 5.85 36.02
CA GLY A 165 -7.51 6.82 35.78
C GLY A 165 -7.54 8.00 36.75
N TYR A 166 -8.71 8.54 37.06
CA TYR A 166 -8.86 9.60 38.04
C TYR A 166 -8.55 9.13 39.48
N GLU A 167 -8.95 7.92 39.84
CA GLU A 167 -8.64 7.32 41.13
C GLU A 167 -7.14 7.13 41.32
N GLN A 168 -6.45 6.57 40.32
CA GLN A 168 -4.99 6.41 40.33
C GLN A 168 -4.24 7.75 40.43
N SER A 169 -4.80 8.81 39.87
CA SER A 169 -4.25 10.17 39.96
C SER A 169 -4.59 10.90 41.23
N GLY A 170 -5.34 10.28 42.18
CA GLY A 170 -5.80 10.90 43.42
C GLY A 170 -6.89 11.97 43.24
N MET A 171 -7.54 12.00 42.07
CA MET A 171 -8.60 12.94 41.72
C MET A 171 -9.99 12.31 41.94
N ALA A 172 -10.99 13.16 42.10
CA ALA A 172 -12.37 12.67 42.27
C ALA A 172 -12.91 12.08 40.97
N LYS A 173 -13.56 10.94 41.05
CA LYS A 173 -14.19 10.26 39.90
C LYS A 173 -15.25 11.16 39.25
N PRO A 174 -15.20 11.39 37.94
CA PRO A 174 -16.19 12.17 37.22
C PRO A 174 -17.56 11.47 37.13
N PHE A 175 -17.57 10.14 36.97
CA PHE A 175 -18.79 9.33 36.90
C PHE A 175 -19.02 8.65 38.27
N LYS A 176 -19.68 9.35 39.20
CA LYS A 176 -19.84 8.89 40.59
C LYS A 176 -20.95 7.87 40.77
N ASP A 177 -21.91 7.84 39.87
CA ASP A 177 -23.10 7.01 39.99
C ASP A 177 -22.85 5.65 39.31
N GLN A 178 -22.56 4.64 40.10
CA GLN A 178 -22.36 3.28 39.63
C GLN A 178 -23.62 2.68 38.99
N ALA A 179 -24.80 3.05 39.52
CA ALA A 179 -26.06 2.58 38.98
C ALA A 179 -26.29 3.08 37.55
N LEU A 180 -25.84 4.30 37.25
CA LEU A 180 -25.88 4.86 35.88
C LEU A 180 -24.97 4.07 34.92
N ILE A 181 -23.78 3.68 35.35
CA ILE A 181 -22.85 2.90 34.53
C ILE A 181 -23.45 1.52 34.22
N GLU A 182 -24.07 0.88 35.19
CA GLU A 182 -24.75 -0.41 35.03
C GLU A 182 -25.97 -0.30 34.11
N GLU A 183 -26.76 0.79 34.24
CA GLU A 183 -27.88 1.08 33.36
C GLU A 183 -27.40 1.24 31.89
N TRP A 184 -26.32 1.97 31.64
CA TRP A 184 -25.69 2.08 30.33
C TRP A 184 -25.23 0.73 29.79
N ARG A 185 -24.66 -0.12 30.65
CA ARG A 185 -24.20 -1.46 30.24
C ARG A 185 -25.36 -2.39 29.88
N ALA A 186 -26.45 -2.33 30.65
CA ALA A 186 -27.64 -3.17 30.42
C ALA A 186 -28.42 -2.79 29.16
N ASP A 187 -28.48 -1.49 28.85
CA ASP A 187 -29.28 -0.93 27.76
C ASP A 187 -28.47 -0.48 26.54
N ALA A 188 -27.15 -0.76 26.53
CA ALA A 188 -26.25 -0.41 25.41
C ALA A 188 -26.81 -0.88 24.06
N GLY A 189 -27.12 0.07 23.19
CA GLY A 189 -27.66 -0.19 21.86
C GLY A 189 -29.15 -0.57 21.78
N LYS A 190 -29.85 -0.85 22.89
CA LYS A 190 -31.31 -1.17 22.90
C LYS A 190 -32.17 0.08 22.77
N ASN A 191 -31.74 1.19 23.39
CA ASN A 191 -32.40 2.47 23.29
C ASN A 191 -31.40 3.55 22.83
N PRO A 192 -31.19 3.70 21.50
CA PRO A 192 -30.16 4.60 20.97
C PRO A 192 -30.39 6.07 21.22
N LEU A 193 -31.61 6.47 21.57
CA LEU A 193 -31.92 7.86 21.93
C LEU A 193 -31.50 8.21 23.37
N LYS A 194 -31.56 7.26 24.29
CA LYS A 194 -31.20 7.47 25.70
C LYS A 194 -29.78 7.00 26.01
N TYR A 195 -29.36 5.86 25.42
CA TYR A 195 -28.07 5.21 25.65
C TYR A 195 -27.40 4.91 24.32
N PRO A 196 -26.94 5.93 23.58
CA PRO A 196 -26.24 5.71 22.30
C PRO A 196 -24.93 4.97 22.54
N ASN A 197 -24.75 3.83 21.86
CA ASN A 197 -23.55 3.01 21.95
C ASN A 197 -23.22 2.48 20.54
N THR A 198 -22.73 3.36 19.69
CA THR A 198 -22.33 2.99 18.34
C THR A 198 -20.84 2.69 18.30
N ASN A 199 -20.48 1.48 17.87
CA ASN A 199 -19.10 1.15 17.59
C ASN A 199 -18.68 1.77 16.25
N TRP A 200 -18.17 2.98 16.29
CA TRP A 200 -17.75 3.73 15.11
C TRP A 200 -16.60 3.06 14.34
N LEU A 201 -15.77 2.27 15.02
CA LEU A 201 -14.71 1.50 14.37
C LEU A 201 -15.31 0.40 13.49
N GLU A 202 -16.21 -0.38 14.01
CA GLU A 202 -16.88 -1.44 13.26
C GLU A 202 -17.71 -0.87 12.11
N GLU A 203 -18.39 0.27 12.33
CA GLU A 203 -19.13 0.95 11.27
C GLU A 203 -18.23 1.55 10.18
N THR A 204 -17.04 2.04 10.55
CA THR A 204 -16.10 2.66 9.61
C THR A 204 -15.30 1.61 8.83
N PHE A 205 -14.92 0.51 9.48
CA PHE A 205 -14.04 -0.52 8.91
C PHE A 205 -14.81 -1.79 8.54
N LYS A 206 -15.98 -1.65 7.96
CA LYS A 206 -16.70 -2.80 7.37
C LYS A 206 -15.87 -3.42 6.26
N SER A 207 -15.73 -4.74 6.29
CA SER A 207 -15.06 -5.48 5.22
C SER A 207 -15.81 -5.30 3.90
N SER A 208 -15.09 -5.05 2.82
CA SER A 208 -15.63 -5.01 1.47
C SER A 208 -15.05 -6.16 0.64
N VAL A 209 -15.86 -6.67 -0.27
CA VAL A 209 -15.44 -7.64 -1.30
C VAL A 209 -15.31 -6.86 -2.60
N ALA A 210 -14.15 -6.98 -3.26
CA ALA A 210 -13.86 -6.37 -4.55
C ALA A 210 -13.67 -7.44 -5.63
#